data_28daac2c4e3d36cf8f30420510468faa
#
_entry.id   28daac2c4e3d36cf8f30420510468faa
#
_cell.length_a   1.000
_cell.length_b   1.000
_cell.length_c   1.000
_cell.angle_alpha   90.00
_cell.angle_beta   90.00
_cell.angle_gamma   90.00
#
_symmetry.space_group_name_H-M   'P 1'
#
loop_
_entity.id
_entity.type
_entity.pdbx_description
1 polymer ?
#
loop_
_entity_poly.entity_id
_entity_poly.type
_entity_poly.pdbx_seq_one_letter_code
_entity_poly.pdbx_strand_id
1 'polypeptide(L)'
;AHRGPEMIALLQRMEPQLQRLFRTTRPVLMATSSATGFMEAAVRGGVRERVLVVDGGFFGDRFARIATRNGKAVVRLPVPLGRALEADDLARALDEHEVDAVALVHCETSTGILNPLPEIAAVVARHRRRLIVDAMSSFAALPIDARTMPFDALIAASGKCVEGPPGMGFVI
;
A
#
# COMPACT_ATOMS: atom_id res chain seq x y z
N ALA A 1 -12.20 -18.09 -22.20
CA ALA A 1 -12.90 -17.70 -20.96
C ALA A 1 -11.91 -17.52 -19.80
N HIS A 2 -12.25 -16.75 -18.75
CA HIS A 2 -11.37 -16.34 -17.64
C HIS A 2 -10.73 -17.50 -16.84
N ARG A 3 -11.19 -18.73 -16.98
CA ARG A 3 -10.63 -19.95 -16.37
C ARG A 3 -10.06 -20.93 -17.40
N GLY A 4 -9.99 -20.50 -18.66
CA GLY A 4 -9.44 -21.34 -19.72
C GLY A 4 -7.90 -21.45 -19.67
N PRO A 5 -7.33 -22.46 -20.33
CA PRO A 5 -5.88 -22.70 -20.31
C PRO A 5 -5.07 -21.51 -20.80
N GLU A 6 -5.58 -20.74 -21.75
CA GLU A 6 -4.91 -19.52 -22.27
C GLU A 6 -4.77 -18.44 -21.19
N MET A 7 -5.81 -18.21 -20.37
CA MET A 7 -5.76 -17.24 -19.28
C MET A 7 -4.80 -17.71 -18.19
N ILE A 8 -4.84 -19.00 -17.85
CA ILE A 8 -3.92 -19.58 -16.87
C ILE A 8 -2.47 -19.39 -17.34
N ALA A 9 -2.18 -19.73 -18.61
CA ALA A 9 -0.86 -19.55 -19.18
C ALA A 9 -0.42 -18.07 -19.23
N LEU A 10 -1.35 -17.13 -19.45
CA LEU A 10 -1.07 -15.70 -19.39
C LEU A 10 -0.65 -15.27 -17.97
N LEU A 11 -1.43 -15.62 -16.95
CA LEU A 11 -1.13 -15.30 -15.56
C LEU A 11 0.21 -15.91 -15.11
N GLN A 12 0.46 -17.16 -15.47
CA GLN A 12 1.74 -17.84 -15.19
C GLN A 12 2.94 -17.14 -15.82
N ARG A 13 2.78 -16.47 -16.96
CA ARG A 13 3.85 -15.66 -17.58
C ARG A 13 4.00 -14.28 -16.92
N MET A 14 2.90 -13.69 -16.45
CA MET A 14 2.92 -12.35 -15.85
C MET A 14 3.50 -12.37 -14.44
N GLU A 15 3.12 -13.33 -13.62
CA GLU A 15 3.51 -13.38 -12.21
C GLU A 15 5.03 -13.29 -11.97
N PRO A 16 5.90 -14.07 -12.66
CA PRO A 16 7.35 -13.95 -12.47
C PRO A 16 7.91 -12.57 -12.86
N GLN A 17 7.27 -11.87 -13.80
CA GLN A 17 7.68 -10.53 -14.20
C GLN A 17 7.34 -9.52 -13.12
N LEU A 18 6.13 -9.60 -12.55
CA LEU A 18 5.72 -8.77 -11.42
C LEU A 18 6.57 -9.06 -10.18
N GLN A 19 6.85 -10.33 -9.89
CA GLN A 19 7.75 -10.71 -8.79
C GLN A 19 9.14 -10.07 -8.93
N ARG A 20 9.68 -9.99 -10.15
CA ARG A 20 10.95 -9.28 -10.39
C ARG A 20 10.84 -7.78 -10.12
N LEU A 21 9.75 -7.14 -10.52
CA LEU A 21 9.51 -5.72 -10.25
C LEU A 21 9.37 -5.42 -8.76
N PHE A 22 8.65 -6.27 -8.04
CA PHE A 22 8.49 -6.17 -6.59
C PHE A 22 9.72 -6.67 -5.81
N ARG A 23 10.67 -7.32 -6.47
CA ARG A 23 11.79 -8.02 -5.84
C ARG A 23 11.30 -8.98 -4.75
N THR A 24 10.38 -9.85 -5.10
CA THR A 24 9.72 -10.77 -4.16
C THR A 24 9.70 -12.20 -4.69
N THR A 25 9.55 -13.15 -3.78
CA THR A 25 9.18 -14.55 -4.07
C THR A 25 7.75 -14.85 -3.62
N ARG A 26 7.07 -13.88 -3.00
CA ARG A 26 5.67 -14.03 -2.61
C ARG A 26 4.78 -14.09 -3.86
N PRO A 27 3.62 -14.76 -3.78
CA PRO A 27 2.60 -14.67 -4.83
C PRO A 27 2.18 -13.21 -5.06
N VAL A 28 1.98 -12.84 -6.32
CA VAL A 28 1.43 -11.53 -6.69
C VAL A 28 -0.04 -11.72 -7.02
N LEU A 29 -0.91 -11.17 -6.20
CA LEU A 29 -2.35 -11.19 -6.46
C LEU A 29 -2.66 -10.16 -7.55
N MET A 30 -3.28 -10.62 -8.62
CA MET A 30 -3.69 -9.80 -9.76
C MET A 30 -5.20 -9.82 -9.89
N ALA A 31 -5.83 -8.68 -10.03
CA ALA A 31 -7.26 -8.60 -10.29
C ALA A 31 -7.64 -7.38 -11.11
N THR A 32 -8.78 -7.47 -11.79
CA THR A 32 -9.38 -6.35 -12.48
C THR A 32 -10.13 -5.50 -11.48
N SER A 33 -9.61 -4.30 -11.20
CA SER A 33 -10.22 -3.34 -10.30
C SER A 33 -9.60 -1.95 -10.47
N SER A 34 -10.24 -0.94 -9.88
CA SER A 34 -9.60 0.37 -9.68
C SER A 34 -8.55 0.31 -8.57
N ALA A 35 -7.62 1.25 -8.58
CA ALA A 35 -6.67 1.46 -7.49
C ALA A 35 -7.39 1.57 -6.11
N THR A 36 -8.51 2.31 -6.06
CA THR A 36 -9.33 2.45 -4.85
C THR A 36 -9.89 1.11 -4.36
N GLY A 37 -10.31 0.22 -5.28
CA GLY A 37 -10.79 -1.12 -4.91
C GLY A 37 -9.69 -1.97 -4.27
N PHE A 38 -8.43 -1.82 -4.69
CA PHE A 38 -7.31 -2.49 -4.05
C PHE A 38 -6.97 -1.90 -2.67
N MET A 39 -7.08 -0.57 -2.50
CA MET A 39 -6.97 0.06 -1.17
C MET A 39 -8.02 -0.52 -0.21
N GLU A 40 -9.27 -0.64 -0.68
CA GLU A 40 -10.35 -1.24 0.12
C GLU A 40 -10.08 -2.71 0.44
N ALA A 41 -9.67 -3.51 -0.53
CA ALA A 41 -9.34 -4.91 -0.33
C ALA A 41 -8.22 -5.09 0.72
N ALA A 42 -7.18 -4.26 0.66
CA ALA A 42 -6.07 -4.30 1.62
C ALA A 42 -6.51 -3.87 3.03
N VAL A 43 -7.37 -2.85 3.15
CA VAL A 43 -7.94 -2.45 4.45
C VAL A 43 -8.81 -3.57 5.02
N ARG A 44 -9.68 -4.18 4.21
CA ARG A 44 -10.55 -5.29 4.66
C ARG A 44 -9.77 -6.52 5.10
N GLY A 45 -8.71 -6.87 4.38
CA GLY A 45 -7.88 -8.03 4.68
C GLY A 45 -6.79 -7.79 5.72
N GLY A 46 -6.23 -6.57 5.75
CA GLY A 46 -5.06 -6.22 6.58
C GLY A 46 -5.41 -5.58 7.93
N VAL A 47 -6.56 -4.94 8.07
CA VAL A 47 -6.99 -4.26 9.31
C VAL A 47 -8.00 -5.12 10.05
N ARG A 48 -7.75 -5.44 11.33
CA ARG A 48 -8.71 -6.16 12.17
C ARG A 48 -9.76 -5.21 12.72
N GLU A 49 -9.36 -4.29 13.57
CA GLU A 49 -10.27 -3.36 14.26
C GLU A 49 -9.90 -1.91 14.07
N ARG A 50 -8.62 -1.55 14.24
CA ARG A 50 -8.16 -0.16 14.27
C ARG A 50 -6.93 0.05 13.41
N VAL A 51 -6.93 1.13 12.63
CA VAL A 51 -5.83 1.51 11.75
C VAL A 51 -5.36 2.94 12.02
N LEU A 52 -4.05 3.15 12.07
CA LEU A 52 -3.46 4.47 11.98
C LEU A 52 -3.27 4.79 10.49
N VAL A 53 -3.84 5.90 10.06
CA VAL A 53 -3.74 6.37 8.67
C VAL A 53 -2.88 7.62 8.62
N VAL A 54 -1.81 7.57 7.84
CA VAL A 54 -1.00 8.74 7.54
C VAL A 54 -1.76 9.63 6.57
N ASP A 55 -2.13 10.82 7.03
CA ASP A 55 -2.99 11.76 6.32
C ASP A 55 -2.20 12.98 5.85
N GLY A 56 -1.46 12.80 4.75
CA GLY A 56 -0.61 13.82 4.13
C GLY A 56 -1.16 14.34 2.80
N GLY A 57 -2.41 13.97 2.43
CA GLY A 57 -3.04 14.42 1.20
C GLY A 57 -4.30 13.64 0.84
N PHE A 58 -4.74 13.82 -0.40
CA PHE A 58 -6.01 13.27 -0.89
C PHE A 58 -6.12 11.73 -0.75
N PHE A 59 -5.03 11.00 -1.00
CA PHE A 59 -5.06 9.54 -0.96
C PHE A 59 -4.91 9.02 0.47
N GLY A 60 -4.21 9.74 1.35
CA GLY A 60 -4.23 9.48 2.78
C GLY A 60 -5.65 9.63 3.36
N ASP A 61 -6.34 10.74 3.08
CA ASP A 61 -7.76 10.91 3.45
C ASP A 61 -8.65 9.81 2.87
N ARG A 62 -8.40 9.38 1.63
CA ARG A 62 -9.13 8.27 1.01
C ARG A 62 -8.97 6.96 1.79
N PHE A 63 -7.78 6.62 2.26
CA PHE A 63 -7.57 5.46 3.14
C PHE A 63 -8.42 5.56 4.40
N ALA A 64 -8.42 6.72 5.05
CA ALA A 64 -9.22 6.93 6.27
C ALA A 64 -10.72 6.76 6.01
N ARG A 65 -11.24 7.33 4.90
CA ARG A 65 -12.65 7.15 4.51
C ARG A 65 -13.00 5.70 4.19
N ILE A 66 -12.12 4.98 3.49
CA ILE A 66 -12.30 3.56 3.18
C ILE A 66 -12.37 2.76 4.48
N ALA A 67 -11.42 2.96 5.40
CA ALA A 67 -11.38 2.26 6.67
C ALA A 67 -12.64 2.51 7.50
N THR A 68 -13.06 3.78 7.62
CA THR A 68 -14.29 4.14 8.32
C THR A 68 -15.54 3.47 7.71
N ARG A 69 -15.68 3.49 6.37
CA ARG A 69 -16.81 2.87 5.68
C ARG A 69 -16.83 1.34 5.82
N ASN A 70 -15.69 0.74 6.07
CA ASN A 70 -15.57 -0.70 6.33
C ASN A 70 -15.63 -1.02 7.84
N GLY A 71 -16.14 -0.10 8.67
CA GLY A 71 -16.38 -0.32 10.09
C GLY A 71 -15.10 -0.36 10.95
N LYS A 72 -13.97 0.13 10.43
CA LYS A 72 -12.71 0.17 11.18
C LYS A 72 -12.62 1.48 11.98
N ALA A 73 -12.11 1.38 13.22
CA ALA A 73 -11.72 2.57 13.97
C ALA A 73 -10.46 3.19 13.33
N VAL A 74 -10.46 4.51 13.16
CA VAL A 74 -9.40 5.22 12.46
C VAL A 74 -8.72 6.22 13.39
N VAL A 75 -7.42 6.10 13.55
CA VAL A 75 -6.54 7.13 14.10
C VAL A 75 -5.92 7.86 12.92
N ARG A 76 -6.12 9.16 12.79
CA ARG A 76 -5.46 9.97 11.77
C ARG A 76 -4.18 10.56 12.31
N LEU A 77 -3.08 10.35 11.61
CA LEU A 77 -1.81 11.04 11.82
C LEU A 77 -1.70 12.12 10.74
N PRO A 78 -2.04 13.37 11.06
CA PRO A 78 -1.98 14.46 10.09
C PRO A 78 -0.53 14.81 9.78
N VAL A 79 -0.22 14.91 8.48
CA VAL A 79 1.07 15.40 7.98
C VAL A 79 0.79 16.68 7.19
N PRO A 80 1.48 17.80 7.48
CA PRO A 80 1.27 19.04 6.76
C PRO A 80 1.46 18.86 5.24
N LEU A 81 0.57 19.42 4.44
CA LEU A 81 0.68 19.34 2.97
C LEU A 81 2.05 19.83 2.50
N GLY A 82 2.67 19.10 1.60
CA GLY A 82 4.00 19.42 1.08
C GLY A 82 5.16 18.94 1.97
N ARG A 83 4.89 18.18 3.03
CA ARG A 83 5.91 17.54 3.87
C ARG A 83 5.80 16.02 3.83
N ALA A 84 6.93 15.35 3.95
CA ALA A 84 6.98 13.91 4.18
C ALA A 84 6.70 13.60 5.67
N LEU A 85 6.22 12.39 5.95
CA LEU A 85 6.10 11.89 7.31
C LEU A 85 7.49 11.71 7.93
N GLU A 86 7.68 12.25 9.12
CA GLU A 86 8.87 11.97 9.93
C GLU A 86 8.68 10.64 10.70
N ALA A 87 9.73 9.81 10.71
CA ALA A 87 9.70 8.51 11.37
C ALA A 87 9.42 8.61 12.88
N ASP A 88 9.93 9.67 13.52
CA ASP A 88 9.72 9.93 14.95
C ASP A 88 8.27 10.33 15.26
N ASP A 89 7.59 11.04 14.36
CA ASP A 89 6.17 11.37 14.53
C ASP A 89 5.30 10.11 14.48
N LEU A 90 5.62 9.20 13.56
CA LEU A 90 4.95 7.90 13.50
C LEU A 90 5.22 7.06 14.76
N ALA A 91 6.45 7.02 15.24
CA ALA A 91 6.80 6.28 16.45
C ALA A 91 5.98 6.79 17.65
N ARG A 92 5.96 8.11 17.87
CA ARG A 92 5.14 8.72 18.94
C ARG A 92 3.66 8.36 18.81
N ALA A 93 3.11 8.46 17.62
CA ALA A 93 1.70 8.12 17.40
C ALA A 93 1.40 6.64 17.68
N LEU A 94 2.34 5.75 17.40
CA LEU A 94 2.21 4.32 17.69
C LEU A 94 2.38 3.99 19.18
N ASP A 95 3.13 4.80 19.93
CA ASP A 95 3.24 4.69 21.39
C ASP A 95 1.96 5.19 22.09
N GLU A 96 1.32 6.23 21.53
CA GLU A 96 0.11 6.85 22.09
C GLU A 96 -1.19 6.08 21.73
N HIS A 97 -1.18 5.35 20.63
CA HIS A 97 -2.40 4.73 20.09
C HIS A 97 -2.21 3.24 19.85
N GLU A 98 -3.07 2.45 20.48
CA GLU A 98 -3.13 1.03 20.15
C GLU A 98 -3.89 0.83 18.84
N VAL A 99 -3.16 0.37 17.80
CA VAL A 99 -3.68 0.06 16.47
C VAL A 99 -3.15 -1.29 16.01
N ASP A 100 -3.85 -1.96 15.12
CA ASP A 100 -3.37 -3.23 14.56
C ASP A 100 -2.64 -3.07 13.23
N ALA A 101 -2.84 -1.94 12.56
CA ALA A 101 -2.22 -1.66 11.27
C ALA A 101 -1.93 -0.16 11.09
N VAL A 102 -0.98 0.13 10.20
CA VAL A 102 -0.69 1.46 9.64
C VAL A 102 -1.00 1.43 8.15
N ALA A 103 -1.70 2.44 7.65
CA ALA A 103 -1.92 2.65 6.22
C ALA A 103 -1.17 3.90 5.76
N LEU A 104 -0.34 3.74 4.73
CA LEU A 104 0.55 4.76 4.20
C LEU A 104 0.43 4.87 2.69
N VAL A 105 0.40 6.08 2.16
CA VAL A 105 0.65 6.36 0.74
C VAL A 105 2.14 6.65 0.56
N HIS A 106 2.84 5.83 -0.23
CA HIS A 106 4.29 6.00 -0.43
C HIS A 106 4.62 7.28 -1.20
N CYS A 107 3.95 7.50 -2.33
CA CYS A 107 4.04 8.75 -3.07
C CYS A 107 2.64 9.38 -3.15
N GLU A 108 2.41 10.43 -2.36
CA GLU A 108 1.13 11.12 -2.33
C GLU A 108 0.95 11.93 -3.62
N THR A 109 0.13 11.42 -4.52
CA THR A 109 -0.05 11.96 -5.87
C THR A 109 -0.59 13.40 -5.86
N SER A 110 -1.41 13.74 -4.86
CA SER A 110 -2.03 15.07 -4.77
C SER A 110 -1.06 16.19 -4.41
N THR A 111 0.09 15.82 -3.80
CA THR A 111 1.11 16.79 -3.34
C THR A 111 2.47 16.54 -3.98
N GLY A 112 2.68 15.37 -4.61
CA GLY A 112 3.98 14.95 -5.14
C GLY A 112 4.99 14.51 -4.07
N ILE A 113 4.58 14.41 -2.81
CA ILE A 113 5.46 14.08 -1.70
C ILE A 113 5.73 12.59 -1.63
N LEU A 114 7.00 12.24 -1.53
CA LEU A 114 7.49 10.88 -1.29
C LEU A 114 7.77 10.69 0.19
N ASN A 115 7.11 9.72 0.80
CA ASN A 115 7.36 9.33 2.19
C ASN A 115 8.56 8.38 2.27
N PRO A 116 9.41 8.47 3.31
CA PRO A 116 10.59 7.61 3.49
C PRO A 116 10.17 6.20 3.91
N LEU A 117 9.75 5.38 2.94
CA LEU A 117 9.16 4.06 3.19
C LEU A 117 10.06 3.11 3.98
N PRO A 118 11.40 3.04 3.77
CA PRO A 118 12.27 2.15 4.54
C PRO A 118 12.26 2.47 6.03
N GLU A 119 12.37 3.74 6.39
CA GLU A 119 12.38 4.23 7.76
C GLU A 119 11.03 3.99 8.45
N ILE A 120 9.94 4.28 7.74
CA ILE A 120 8.57 4.06 8.21
C ILE A 120 8.31 2.57 8.43
N ALA A 121 8.70 1.72 7.48
CA ALA A 121 8.55 0.28 7.61
C ALA A 121 9.31 -0.29 8.82
N ALA A 122 10.52 0.23 9.08
CA ALA A 122 11.31 -0.15 10.25
C ALA A 122 10.61 0.26 11.56
N VAL A 123 10.00 1.45 11.62
CA VAL A 123 9.23 1.91 12.79
C VAL A 123 8.03 1.00 13.02
N VAL A 124 7.22 0.75 11.99
CA VAL A 124 6.02 -0.09 12.10
C VAL A 124 6.37 -1.52 12.56
N ALA A 125 7.45 -2.09 12.01
CA ALA A 125 7.92 -3.42 12.37
C ALA A 125 8.38 -3.49 13.84
N ARG A 126 9.10 -2.48 14.37
CA ARG A 126 9.49 -2.41 15.78
C ARG A 126 8.29 -2.41 16.72
N HIS A 127 7.22 -1.73 16.32
CA HIS A 127 5.95 -1.70 17.09
C HIS A 127 5.08 -2.95 16.85
N ARG A 128 5.53 -3.91 16.04
CA ARG A 128 4.82 -5.16 15.72
C ARG A 128 3.41 -4.90 15.16
N ARG A 129 3.28 -3.85 14.34
CA ARG A 129 2.04 -3.54 13.64
C ARG A 129 2.14 -3.95 12.16
N ARG A 130 1.01 -4.13 11.51
CA ARG A 130 0.97 -4.37 10.08
C ARG A 130 1.17 -3.07 9.31
N LEU A 131 1.83 -3.15 8.17
CA LEU A 131 1.99 -2.02 7.26
C LEU A 131 1.29 -2.30 5.93
N ILE A 132 0.35 -1.44 5.58
CA ILE A 132 -0.35 -1.42 4.28
C ILE A 132 0.14 -0.21 3.50
N VAL A 133 0.73 -0.44 2.33
CA VAL A 133 1.36 0.59 1.51
C VAL A 133 0.61 0.76 0.20
N ASP A 134 0.12 1.96 -0.06
CA ASP A 134 -0.28 2.37 -1.41
C ASP A 134 0.96 2.86 -2.16
N ALA A 135 1.43 2.07 -3.12
CA ALA A 135 2.54 2.39 -4.00
C ALA A 135 2.10 2.70 -5.43
N MET A 136 0.84 3.07 -5.64
CA MET A 136 0.26 3.28 -6.98
C MET A 136 1.10 4.22 -7.85
N SER A 137 1.59 5.32 -7.30
CA SER A 137 2.34 6.34 -8.05
C SER A 137 3.87 6.21 -7.92
N SER A 138 4.36 5.19 -7.24
CA SER A 138 5.80 4.97 -7.02
C SER A 138 6.29 3.61 -7.52
N PHE A 139 5.41 2.62 -7.59
CA PHE A 139 5.76 1.28 -8.05
C PHE A 139 6.27 1.31 -9.50
N ALA A 140 7.34 0.58 -9.77
CA ALA A 140 8.08 0.54 -11.02
C ALA A 140 8.90 1.80 -11.37
N ALA A 141 8.63 2.96 -10.75
CA ALA A 141 9.44 4.17 -10.91
C ALA A 141 10.53 4.29 -9.84
N LEU A 142 10.24 3.84 -8.63
CA LEU A 142 11.15 3.91 -7.50
C LEU A 142 11.50 2.51 -6.99
N PRO A 143 12.72 2.31 -6.48
CA PRO A 143 13.13 1.00 -5.98
C PRO A 143 12.36 0.65 -4.70
N ILE A 144 11.59 -0.44 -4.76
CA ILE A 144 10.95 -1.06 -3.61
C ILE A 144 11.42 -2.51 -3.57
N ASP A 145 12.11 -2.90 -2.52
CA ASP A 145 12.62 -4.27 -2.36
C ASP A 145 11.85 -5.01 -1.27
N ALA A 146 10.88 -5.84 -1.69
CA ALA A 146 10.04 -6.58 -0.78
C ALA A 146 10.76 -7.71 -0.01
N ARG A 147 12.03 -7.98 -0.31
CA ARG A 147 12.84 -8.95 0.43
C ARG A 147 13.43 -8.35 1.71
N THR A 148 13.66 -7.04 1.70
CA THR A 148 14.36 -6.34 2.80
C THR A 148 13.45 -5.36 3.53
N MET A 149 12.33 -4.97 2.93
CA MET A 149 11.41 -3.97 3.48
C MET A 149 10.21 -4.68 4.11
N PRO A 150 10.00 -4.56 5.43
CA PRO A 150 8.90 -5.22 6.10
C PRO A 150 7.58 -4.47 5.85
N PHE A 151 6.69 -5.07 5.09
CA PHE A 151 5.29 -4.66 4.94
C PHE A 151 4.39 -5.89 4.79
N ASP A 152 3.11 -5.75 5.11
CA ASP A 152 2.12 -6.84 5.04
C ASP A 152 1.33 -6.82 3.73
N ALA A 153 1.10 -5.64 3.17
CA ALA A 153 0.52 -5.48 1.84
C ALA A 153 1.11 -4.26 1.14
N LEU A 154 1.48 -4.43 -0.12
CA LEU A 154 1.85 -3.34 -1.01
C LEU A 154 0.97 -3.40 -2.25
N ILE A 155 0.33 -2.28 -2.56
CA ILE A 155 -0.68 -2.13 -3.60
C ILE A 155 -0.11 -1.33 -4.75
N ALA A 156 -0.27 -1.83 -5.96
CA ALA A 156 0.13 -1.15 -7.20
C ALA A 156 -0.92 -1.33 -8.30
N ALA A 157 -0.79 -0.58 -9.38
CA ALA A 157 -1.68 -0.69 -10.54
C ALA A 157 -0.92 -0.50 -11.85
N SER A 158 -1.48 -1.06 -12.93
CA SER A 158 -0.88 -1.01 -14.25
C SER A 158 -0.88 0.39 -14.90
N GLY A 159 -1.88 1.21 -14.62
CA GLY A 159 -2.11 2.49 -15.31
C GLY A 159 -1.31 3.69 -14.80
N LYS A 160 -0.22 3.46 -14.06
CA LYS A 160 0.70 4.49 -13.57
C LYS A 160 2.10 4.24 -14.14
N CYS A 161 3.12 4.15 -13.30
CA CYS A 161 4.51 4.01 -13.76
C CYS A 161 4.83 2.65 -14.42
N VAL A 162 3.92 1.69 -14.36
CA VAL A 162 4.00 0.45 -15.18
C VAL A 162 3.66 0.71 -16.64
N GLU A 163 3.04 1.87 -16.96
CA GLU A 163 2.68 2.32 -18.31
C GLU A 163 1.75 1.37 -19.08
N GLY A 164 0.99 0.56 -18.33
CA GLY A 164 -0.01 -0.36 -18.90
C GLY A 164 -1.41 0.28 -18.97
N PRO A 165 -2.36 -0.39 -19.62
CA PRO A 165 -3.76 0.07 -19.62
C PRO A 165 -4.31 0.06 -18.20
N PRO A 166 -5.14 1.06 -17.82
CA PRO A 166 -5.77 1.09 -16.52
C PRO A 166 -6.77 -0.07 -16.35
N GLY A 167 -7.05 -0.45 -15.11
CA GLY A 167 -8.03 -1.48 -14.78
C GLY A 167 -7.46 -2.78 -14.21
N MET A 168 -6.15 -2.91 -14.15
CA MET A 168 -5.45 -4.01 -13.46
C MET A 168 -4.76 -3.48 -12.22
N GLY A 169 -4.85 -4.21 -11.13
CA GLY A 169 -4.09 -3.94 -9.92
C GLY A 169 -3.35 -5.18 -9.43
N PHE A 170 -2.37 -4.92 -8.58
CA PHE A 170 -1.45 -5.91 -8.03
C PHE A 170 -1.33 -5.71 -6.53
N VAL A 171 -1.27 -6.81 -5.78
CA VAL A 171 -0.98 -6.80 -4.33
C VAL A 171 0.00 -7.92 -4.02
N ILE A 172 0.98 -7.61 -3.20
CA ILE A 172 1.89 -8.59 -2.58
C ILE A 172 1.83 -8.48 -1.07
#